data_1d27e595bbc310c166693305de84244f
#
_entry.id   1d27e595bbc310c166693305de84244f
#
_cell.length_a   1.000
_cell.length_b   1.000
_cell.length_c   1.000
_cell.angle_alpha   90.00
_cell.angle_beta   90.00
_cell.angle_gamma   90.00
#
_symmetry.space_group_name_H-M   'P 1'
#
loop_
_entity.id
_entity.type
_entity.pdbx_description
1 polymer ?
#
loop_
_entity_poly.entity_id
_entity_poly.type
_entity_poly.pdbx_seq_one_letter_code
_entity_poly.pdbx_strand_id
1 'polypeptide(L)' 'MTKISEKLAKKIEKAGVYYTANYRYAYRKGGFYRQPIWKAASGRGIVEWDAVEVSNGGATK' A
#
# COMPACT_ATOMS: atom_id res chain seq x y z
N MET A 1 -10.05 -5.71 -6.27
CA MET A 1 -9.09 -5.32 -5.26
C MET A 1 -7.77 -4.92 -5.87
N THR A 2 -7.11 -3.95 -5.30
CA THR A 2 -5.85 -3.45 -5.83
C THR A 2 -4.71 -4.40 -5.50
N LYS A 3 -3.83 -4.58 -6.46
CA LYS A 3 -2.67 -5.44 -6.27
C LYS A 3 -1.37 -4.65 -6.45
N ILE A 4 -0.37 -5.04 -5.69
CA ILE A 4 0.95 -4.43 -5.81
C ILE A 4 1.96 -5.53 -6.12
N SER A 5 3.10 -5.14 -6.70
CA SER A 5 4.11 -6.12 -7.07
C SER A 5 4.81 -6.66 -5.83
N GLU A 6 5.39 -7.84 -5.93
CA GLU A 6 6.18 -8.41 -4.85
C GLU A 6 7.33 -7.50 -4.47
N LYS A 7 7.92 -6.88 -5.46
CA LYS A 7 9.05 -6.00 -5.23
C LYS A 7 8.64 -4.81 -4.37
N LEU A 8 7.50 -4.22 -4.68
CA LEU A 8 6.98 -3.12 -3.90
C LEU A 8 6.59 -3.58 -2.50
N ALA A 9 5.96 -4.75 -2.41
CA ALA A 9 5.55 -5.29 -1.12
C ALA A 9 6.75 -5.47 -0.18
N LYS A 10 7.87 -5.95 -0.71
CA LYS A 10 9.06 -6.12 0.11
C LYS A 10 9.59 -4.79 0.61
N LYS A 11 9.51 -3.75 -0.20
CA LYS A 11 9.93 -2.43 0.22
C LYS A 11 9.04 -1.89 1.33
N ILE A 12 7.74 -2.11 1.20
CA ILE A 12 6.79 -1.67 2.22
C ILE A 12 7.01 -2.41 3.53
N GLU A 13 7.17 -3.71 3.45
CA GLU A 13 7.38 -4.53 4.63
C GLU A 13 8.64 -4.11 5.39
N LYS A 14 9.71 -3.86 4.65
CA LYS A 14 10.96 -3.48 5.26
C LYS A 14 10.89 -2.10 5.90
N ALA A 15 10.21 -1.17 5.25
CA ALA A 15 10.13 0.20 5.72
C ALA A 15 9.01 0.43 6.73
N GLY A 16 8.00 -0.42 6.71
CA GLY A 16 6.82 -0.21 7.53
C GLY A 16 5.83 0.75 6.89
N VAL A 17 6.31 1.85 6.39
CA VAL A 17 5.51 2.82 5.65
C VAL A 17 6.34 3.25 4.44
N TYR A 18 5.71 3.30 3.29
CA TYR A 18 6.39 3.63 2.05
C TYR A 18 5.54 4.60 1.22
N TYR A 19 6.17 5.64 0.73
CA TYR A 19 5.46 6.67 -0.03
C TYR A 19 5.79 6.59 -1.51
N THR A 20 4.76 6.74 -2.33
CA THR A 20 4.94 6.91 -3.77
C THR A 20 4.38 8.28 -4.14
N ALA A 21 4.33 8.58 -5.42
CA ALA A 21 3.83 9.88 -5.88
C ALA A 21 2.37 10.12 -5.47
N ASN A 22 1.57 9.06 -5.46
CA ASN A 22 0.13 9.20 -5.23
C ASN A 22 -0.39 8.51 -3.99
N TYR A 23 0.37 7.61 -3.42
CA TYR A 23 -0.13 6.78 -2.32
C TYR A 23 0.88 6.63 -1.21
N ARG A 24 0.33 6.40 -0.03
CA ARG A 24 1.10 6.06 1.15
C ARG A 24 0.75 4.63 1.49
N TYR A 25 1.75 3.77 1.52
CA TYR A 25 1.55 2.35 1.81
C TYR A 25 1.99 2.04 3.24
N ALA A 26 1.35 1.06 3.84
CA ALA A 26 1.72 0.62 5.18
C ALA A 26 1.59 -0.89 5.28
N TYR A 27 2.42 -1.48 6.12
CA TYR A 27 2.35 -2.90 6.42
C TYR A 27 1.90 -3.05 7.87
N ARG A 28 0.80 -3.73 8.09
CA ARG A 28 0.24 -3.93 9.42
C ARG A 28 -0.36 -5.32 9.55
N LYS A 29 -0.09 -5.97 10.67
CA LYS A 29 -0.74 -7.24 11.00
C LYS A 29 -0.70 -8.25 9.87
N GLY A 30 0.42 -8.32 9.19
CA GLY A 30 0.58 -9.27 8.10
C GLY A 30 -0.12 -8.89 6.81
N GLY A 31 -0.66 -7.70 6.73
CA GLY A 31 -1.34 -7.23 5.53
C GLY A 31 -0.79 -5.91 5.03
N PHE A 32 -1.07 -5.61 3.78
CA PHE A 32 -0.65 -4.37 3.18
C PHE A 32 -1.85 -3.47 2.93
N TYR A 33 -1.65 -2.17 3.15
CA TYR A 33 -2.70 -1.18 2.98
C TYR A 33 -2.16 0.04 2.28
N ARG A 34 -3.03 0.82 1.67
CA ARG A 34 -2.62 2.08 1.06
C ARG A 34 -3.67 3.15 1.27
N GLN A 35 -3.23 4.39 1.16
CA GLN A 35 -4.08 5.55 1.37
C GLN A 35 -3.67 6.61 0.34
N PRO A 36 -4.62 7.19 -0.40
CA PRO A 36 -4.28 8.25 -1.35
C PRO A 36 -3.73 9.47 -0.63
N ILE A 37 -2.54 9.90 -0.99
CA ILE A 37 -1.92 11.05 -0.36
C ILE A 37 -2.72 12.32 -0.62
N TRP A 38 -3.22 12.47 -1.83
CA TRP A 38 -3.98 13.66 -2.18
C TRP A 38 -5.27 13.80 -1.37
N LYS A 39 -5.90 12.71 -1.02
CA LYS A 39 -7.09 12.76 -0.17
C LYS A 39 -6.73 13.16 1.24
N ALA A 40 -5.66 12.61 1.75
CA ALA A 40 -5.21 12.96 3.10
C ALA A 40 -4.85 14.43 3.19
N ALA A 41 -4.23 14.93 2.13
CA ALA A 41 -3.81 16.33 2.08
C ALA A 41 -4.98 17.30 1.98
N SER A 42 -6.16 16.84 1.57
CA SER A 42 -7.30 17.73 1.44
C SER A 42 -7.85 18.18 2.79
N GLY A 43 -7.47 17.48 3.85
CA GLY A 43 -7.91 17.85 5.19
C GLY A 43 -9.38 17.60 5.46
N ARG A 44 -10.01 16.77 4.68
CA ARG A 44 -11.43 16.55 4.80
C ARG A 44 -11.81 15.38 5.68
N GLY A 45 -11.14 15.23 6.76
CA GLY A 45 -11.47 14.20 7.72
C GLY A 45 -10.60 12.99 7.56
N ILE A 46 -11.04 11.88 8.12
CA ILE A 46 -10.25 10.67 8.16
C ILE A 46 -10.31 9.95 6.82
N VAL A 47 -9.13 9.66 6.29
CA VAL A 47 -9.04 8.88 5.05
C VAL A 47 -8.77 7.43 5.43
N GLU A 48 -9.66 6.57 5.02
CA GLU A 48 -9.51 5.16 5.33
C GLU A 48 -8.42 4.51 4.51
N TRP A 49 -7.80 3.49 5.09
CA TRP A 49 -6.80 2.70 4.42
C TRP A 49 -7.47 1.62 3.60
N ASP A 50 -7.04 1.46 2.36
CA ASP A 50 -7.55 0.40 1.49
C ASP A 50 -6.62 -0.80 1.53
N ALA A 51 -7.18 -1.97 1.72
CA ALA A 51 -6.39 -3.19 1.71
C ALA A 51 -5.88 -3.45 0.30
N VAL A 52 -4.63 -3.89 0.18
CA VAL A 52 -4.08 -4.26 -1.11
C VAL A 52 -3.49 -5.66 -1.03
N GLU A 53 -3.47 -6.34 -2.15
CA GLU A 53 -2.92 -7.68 -2.24
C GLU A 53 -1.60 -7.65 -2.97
N VAL A 54 -0.74 -8.59 -2.61
CA VAL A 54 0.52 -8.76 -3.32
C VAL A 54 0.26 -9.65 -4.53
N SER A 55 0.67 -9.16 -5.68
CA SER A 55 0.54 -9.94 -6.90
C SER A 55 1.68 -10.95 -6.97
N ASN A 56 1.33 -12.20 -7.14
CA ASN A 56 2.33 -13.26 -7.27
C ASN A 56 2.65 -13.53 -8.73
N GLY A 57 2.78 -12.46 -9.46
CA GLY A 57 2.97 -12.59 -10.89
C GLY A 57 4.08 -13.52 -11.32
N GLY A 58 5.11 -13.58 -10.52
CA GLY A 58 6.21 -14.46 -10.85
C GLY A 58 5.96 -15.90 -10.46
N ALA A 59 5.03 -16.08 -9.60
CA ALA A 59 4.75 -17.39 -9.07
C ALA A 59 3.76 -18.16 -9.88
N THR A 60 3.40 -17.74 -10.71
CA THR A 60 2.42 -18.36 -11.44
C THR A 60 2.54 -19.53 -12.00
N LYS A 61 3.25 -19.38 -11.25
CA LYS A 61 3.39 -19.87 -11.38
C LYS A 61 3.04 -20.25 -11.54
#